data_9b2f40897a3c52c97d3c34f37a40e434
#
_entry.id   9b2f40897a3c52c97d3c34f37a40e434
#
_cell.length_a   1.000
_cell.length_b   1.000
_cell.length_c   1.000
_cell.angle_alpha   90.00
_cell.angle_beta   90.00
_cell.angle_gamma   90.00
#
_symmetry.space_group_name_H-M   'P 1'
#
loop_
_entity.id
_entity.type
_entity.pdbx_description
1 polymer ?
#
loop_
_entity_poly.entity_id
_entity_poly.type
_entity_poly.pdbx_seq_one_letter_code
_entity_poly.pdbx_strand_id
1 'polypeptide(L)'
;MGDEVLALSHLEKAGQSITTGHDEELLWNLEMITTSRANQANELTDRHIERAKSIADENFGGGLIDPSSQGIGEYVGHFHDRTMLEIYRTLRALEVKNNARAQATLTELKFKRQEAEEINRKRIIDIESKAREKNELKYGEFLESEEIDQNELVKQEVASKYREFYNPMGDYLRLVLTNRGGEQFDFGTTKENLTRTIGEKATFLEHEEKISSTDSNSTTYVFMETGSAPYRIEKKYRIPLTLFYDGTPPGGVLYVPFSLPQLNYRDDYDPSFTLSAGSISKKMEILTDMDSVVSAEFKAKLPGEIAKSLIQTV
;
A
#
# COMPACT_ATOMS: atom_id res chain seq x y z
N MET A 1 -1.71 5.16 -25.59
CA MET A 1 -3.18 5.26 -25.83
C MET A 1 -3.81 3.94 -26.27
N GLY A 2 -3.22 3.14 -27.15
CA GLY A 2 -3.84 1.89 -27.60
C GLY A 2 -3.99 0.82 -26.52
N ASP A 3 -2.97 0.66 -25.68
CA ASP A 3 -2.92 -0.38 -24.65
C ASP A 3 -3.88 -0.11 -23.47
N GLU A 4 -4.09 1.16 -23.12
CA GLU A 4 -4.97 1.56 -22.02
C GLU A 4 -6.46 1.34 -22.36
N VAL A 5 -6.86 1.62 -23.59
CA VAL A 5 -8.23 1.35 -24.08
C VAL A 5 -8.47 -0.16 -24.15
N LEU A 6 -7.47 -0.93 -24.57
CA LEU A 6 -7.54 -2.37 -24.62
C LEU A 6 -7.64 -2.98 -23.21
N ALA A 7 -6.84 -2.47 -22.26
CA ALA A 7 -6.89 -2.87 -20.86
C ALA A 7 -8.29 -2.64 -20.25
N LEU A 8 -8.88 -1.47 -20.47
CA LEU A 8 -10.24 -1.17 -20.01
C LEU A 8 -11.26 -2.17 -20.55
N SER A 9 -11.22 -2.46 -21.86
CA SER A 9 -12.11 -3.45 -22.48
C SER A 9 -11.93 -4.87 -21.92
N HIS A 10 -10.70 -5.27 -21.55
CA HIS A 10 -10.46 -6.56 -20.91
C HIS A 10 -11.01 -6.61 -19.50
N LEU A 11 -10.84 -5.55 -18.71
CA LEU A 11 -11.38 -5.45 -17.36
C LEU A 11 -12.91 -5.42 -17.35
N GLU A 12 -13.54 -4.72 -18.28
CA GLU A 12 -15.00 -4.74 -18.44
C GLU A 12 -15.53 -6.13 -18.75
N LYS A 13 -14.82 -6.90 -19.58
CA LYS A 13 -15.18 -8.31 -19.86
C LYS A 13 -14.99 -9.19 -18.63
N ALA A 14 -13.89 -9.04 -17.90
CA ALA A 14 -13.67 -9.77 -16.65
C ALA A 14 -14.77 -9.47 -15.63
N GLY A 15 -15.20 -8.22 -15.53
CA GLY A 15 -16.29 -7.79 -14.65
C GLY A 15 -17.65 -8.46 -14.89
N GLN A 16 -17.88 -9.03 -16.08
CA GLN A 16 -19.12 -9.77 -16.35
C GLN A 16 -19.25 -11.05 -15.50
N SER A 17 -18.15 -11.61 -15.05
CA SER A 17 -18.13 -12.79 -14.15
C SER A 17 -18.07 -12.40 -12.66
N ILE A 18 -17.81 -11.13 -12.35
CA ILE A 18 -17.70 -10.63 -10.99
C ILE A 18 -19.03 -10.05 -10.54
N THR A 19 -19.68 -10.73 -9.62
CA THR A 19 -20.95 -10.29 -9.02
C THR A 19 -20.71 -9.59 -7.69
N THR A 20 -21.74 -8.91 -7.19
CA THR A 20 -21.71 -8.30 -5.85
C THR A 20 -21.42 -9.37 -4.78
N GLY A 21 -20.43 -9.14 -3.93
CA GLY A 21 -19.97 -10.09 -2.91
C GLY A 21 -19.05 -11.18 -3.45
N HIS A 22 -18.54 -11.06 -4.69
CA HIS A 22 -17.50 -11.94 -5.21
C HIS A 22 -16.15 -11.62 -4.54
N ASP A 23 -15.38 -12.67 -4.25
CA ASP A 23 -14.09 -12.56 -3.53
C ASP A 23 -13.10 -11.57 -4.17
N GLU A 24 -13.18 -11.37 -5.49
CA GLU A 24 -12.30 -10.46 -6.25
C GLU A 24 -12.96 -9.10 -6.56
N GLU A 25 -14.16 -8.81 -6.04
CA GLU A 25 -14.90 -7.59 -6.39
C GLU A 25 -14.14 -6.32 -6.05
N LEU A 26 -13.49 -6.27 -4.88
CA LEU A 26 -12.68 -5.12 -4.49
C LEU A 26 -11.50 -4.92 -5.43
N LEU A 27 -10.73 -5.98 -5.71
CA LEU A 27 -9.56 -5.92 -6.60
C LEU A 27 -9.97 -5.41 -7.99
N TRP A 28 -11.03 -5.98 -8.55
CA TRP A 28 -11.54 -5.55 -9.84
C TRP A 28 -11.94 -4.07 -9.88
N ASN A 29 -12.62 -3.58 -8.83
CA ASN A 29 -12.96 -2.16 -8.75
C ASN A 29 -11.71 -1.26 -8.66
N LEU A 30 -10.66 -1.66 -7.93
CA LEU A 30 -9.40 -0.92 -7.85
C LEU A 30 -8.70 -0.84 -9.21
N GLU A 31 -8.64 -1.94 -9.95
CA GLU A 31 -8.08 -1.98 -11.31
C GLU A 31 -8.92 -1.14 -12.29
N MET A 32 -10.24 -1.16 -12.16
CA MET A 32 -11.13 -0.31 -12.96
C MET A 32 -10.91 1.18 -12.67
N ILE A 33 -10.63 1.58 -11.43
CA ILE A 33 -10.32 2.97 -11.07
C ILE A 33 -9.06 3.44 -11.80
N THR A 34 -7.96 2.70 -11.69
CA THR A 34 -6.68 3.09 -12.32
C THR A 34 -6.81 3.17 -13.83
N THR A 35 -7.42 2.17 -14.45
CA THR A 35 -7.56 2.08 -15.90
C THR A 35 -8.54 3.11 -16.45
N SER A 36 -9.68 3.35 -15.79
CA SER A 36 -10.63 4.37 -16.21
C SER A 36 -10.09 5.80 -16.06
N ARG A 37 -9.28 6.06 -15.01
CA ARG A 37 -8.55 7.34 -14.86
C ARG A 37 -7.58 7.57 -16.00
N ALA A 38 -6.76 6.58 -16.35
CA ALA A 38 -5.84 6.66 -17.48
C ALA A 38 -6.56 6.95 -18.80
N ASN A 39 -7.78 6.46 -18.98
CA ASN A 39 -8.64 6.71 -20.12
C ASN A 39 -9.51 7.98 -20.01
N GLN A 40 -9.37 8.76 -18.92
CA GLN A 40 -10.19 9.95 -18.64
C GLN A 40 -11.72 9.68 -18.60
N ALA A 41 -12.11 8.45 -18.30
CA ALA A 41 -13.50 8.01 -18.21
C ALA A 41 -14.08 8.35 -16.83
N ASN A 42 -14.26 9.63 -16.55
CA ASN A 42 -14.55 10.19 -15.24
C ASN A 42 -15.77 9.57 -14.54
N GLU A 43 -16.89 9.39 -15.24
CA GLU A 43 -18.11 8.80 -14.66
C GLU A 43 -17.91 7.34 -14.27
N LEU A 44 -17.15 6.61 -15.06
CA LEU A 44 -16.79 5.23 -14.76
C LEU A 44 -15.87 5.18 -13.53
N THR A 45 -14.87 6.05 -13.48
CA THR A 45 -13.98 6.20 -12.32
C THR A 45 -14.77 6.49 -11.04
N ASP A 46 -15.68 7.46 -11.06
CA ASP A 46 -16.50 7.83 -9.91
C ASP A 46 -17.32 6.64 -9.40
N ARG A 47 -17.92 5.86 -10.30
CA ARG A 47 -18.71 4.68 -9.96
C ARG A 47 -17.88 3.61 -9.24
N HIS A 48 -16.69 3.30 -9.79
CA HIS A 48 -15.82 2.29 -9.20
C HIS A 48 -15.19 2.77 -7.90
N ILE A 49 -14.88 4.05 -7.75
CA ILE A 49 -14.43 4.64 -6.48
C ILE A 49 -15.50 4.43 -5.38
N GLU A 50 -16.75 4.75 -5.63
CA GLU A 50 -17.82 4.60 -4.62
C GLU A 50 -18.05 3.12 -4.28
N ARG A 51 -18.00 2.22 -5.26
CA ARG A 51 -18.15 0.79 -5.01
C ARG A 51 -16.97 0.21 -4.23
N ALA A 52 -15.73 0.51 -4.61
CA ALA A 52 -14.54 0.07 -3.89
C ALA A 52 -14.55 0.57 -2.44
N LYS A 53 -14.98 1.82 -2.23
CA LYS A 53 -15.10 2.41 -0.89
C LYS A 53 -16.12 1.67 -0.03
N SER A 54 -17.32 1.37 -0.57
CA SER A 54 -18.35 0.60 0.14
C SER A 54 -17.81 -0.76 0.60
N ILE A 55 -17.19 -1.52 -0.31
CA ILE A 55 -16.62 -2.84 0.00
C ILE A 55 -15.49 -2.73 1.03
N ALA A 56 -14.59 -1.77 0.85
CA ALA A 56 -13.47 -1.58 1.77
C ALA A 56 -13.94 -1.22 3.20
N ASP A 57 -15.01 -0.44 3.34
CA ASP A 57 -15.58 -0.08 4.63
C ASP A 57 -16.34 -1.23 5.28
N GLU A 58 -17.09 -2.01 4.51
CA GLU A 58 -17.77 -3.21 4.98
C GLU A 58 -16.76 -4.21 5.56
N ASN A 59 -15.66 -4.44 4.84
CA ASN A 59 -14.61 -5.36 5.25
C ASN A 59 -13.79 -4.86 6.46
N PHE A 60 -13.70 -3.55 6.67
CA PHE A 60 -12.97 -2.99 7.81
C PHE A 60 -13.82 -2.90 9.08
N GLY A 61 -15.14 -2.69 8.94
CA GLY A 61 -16.10 -2.61 10.06
C GLY A 61 -16.45 -3.96 10.69
N GLY A 62 -16.10 -5.07 10.06
CA GLY A 62 -16.42 -6.43 10.47
C GLY A 62 -15.59 -7.01 11.63
N GLY A 63 -14.74 -6.20 12.29
CA GLY A 63 -13.84 -6.69 13.34
C GLY A 63 -12.54 -7.27 12.77
N LEU A 64 -11.65 -7.70 13.66
CA LEU A 64 -10.42 -8.42 13.31
C LEU A 64 -10.77 -9.62 12.41
N ILE A 65 -10.57 -9.49 11.11
CA ILE A 65 -10.67 -10.64 10.20
C ILE A 65 -9.65 -11.65 10.72
N ASP A 66 -10.13 -12.84 11.07
CA ASP A 66 -9.27 -13.91 11.56
C ASP A 66 -8.13 -14.13 10.56
N PRO A 67 -6.87 -13.90 10.95
CA PRO A 67 -5.75 -14.06 10.04
C PRO A 67 -5.64 -15.47 9.46
N SER A 68 -6.24 -16.47 10.13
CA SER A 68 -6.30 -17.84 9.65
C SER A 68 -7.27 -18.01 8.47
N SER A 69 -8.24 -17.10 8.29
CA SER A 69 -9.21 -17.12 7.19
C SER A 69 -8.65 -16.51 5.88
N GLN A 70 -7.54 -15.80 5.93
CA GLN A 70 -6.92 -15.18 4.74
C GLN A 70 -6.20 -16.18 3.80
N GLY A 71 -6.42 -17.46 3.93
CA GLY A 71 -5.77 -18.47 3.09
C GLY A 71 -6.48 -18.75 1.78
N ILE A 72 -7.80 -18.68 1.76
CA ILE A 72 -8.63 -18.97 0.59
C ILE A 72 -9.88 -18.12 0.78
N GLY A 73 -9.95 -16.93 0.20
CA GLY A 73 -11.11 -16.09 0.40
C GLY A 73 -10.98 -14.68 -0.18
N GLU A 74 -11.94 -13.89 0.13
CA GLU A 74 -12.18 -12.53 -0.30
C GLU A 74 -10.95 -11.62 -0.20
N TYR A 75 -10.64 -10.89 -1.28
CA TYR A 75 -9.61 -9.87 -1.29
C TYR A 75 -10.09 -8.62 -0.52
N VAL A 76 -9.60 -8.45 0.67
CA VAL A 76 -9.98 -7.33 1.56
C VAL A 76 -9.17 -6.05 1.34
N GLY A 77 -8.22 -6.05 0.41
CA GLY A 77 -7.30 -4.95 0.12
C GLY A 77 -6.16 -4.82 1.14
N HIS A 78 -4.96 -4.59 0.65
CA HIS A 78 -3.84 -4.17 1.49
C HIS A 78 -4.00 -2.72 1.91
N PHE A 79 -3.25 -2.28 2.92
CA PHE A 79 -3.33 -0.90 3.36
C PHE A 79 -2.92 0.09 2.25
N HIS A 80 -1.90 -0.25 1.46
CA HIS A 80 -1.48 0.59 0.34
C HIS A 80 -2.56 0.74 -0.73
N ASP A 81 -3.35 -0.30 -1.02
CA ASP A 81 -4.48 -0.23 -1.96
C ASP A 81 -5.56 0.71 -1.46
N ARG A 82 -5.92 0.59 -0.18
CA ARG A 82 -6.90 1.47 0.49
C ARG A 82 -6.42 2.91 0.54
N THR A 83 -5.12 3.12 0.79
CA THR A 83 -4.51 4.44 0.77
C THR A 83 -4.56 5.06 -0.63
N MET A 84 -4.28 4.28 -1.68
CA MET A 84 -4.38 4.75 -3.06
C MET A 84 -5.83 5.05 -3.45
N LEU A 85 -6.80 4.27 -2.98
CA LEU A 85 -8.22 4.57 -3.16
C LEU A 85 -8.59 5.95 -2.57
N GLU A 86 -8.16 6.25 -1.33
CA GLU A 86 -8.43 7.56 -0.72
C GLU A 86 -7.67 8.70 -1.41
N ILE A 87 -6.47 8.45 -1.93
CA ILE A 87 -5.74 9.41 -2.75
C ILE A 87 -6.50 9.71 -4.05
N TYR A 88 -6.99 8.70 -4.77
CA TYR A 88 -7.78 8.90 -5.99
C TYR A 88 -9.10 9.62 -5.71
N ARG A 89 -9.77 9.30 -4.60
CA ARG A 89 -10.96 10.05 -4.14
C ARG A 89 -10.66 11.52 -3.88
N THR A 90 -9.50 11.81 -3.27
CA THR A 90 -9.05 13.17 -3.00
C THR A 90 -8.76 13.93 -4.31
N LEU A 91 -7.98 13.33 -5.20
CA LEU A 91 -7.64 13.91 -6.50
C LEU A 91 -8.93 14.21 -7.30
N ARG A 92 -9.86 13.26 -7.34
CA ARG A 92 -11.14 13.44 -8.02
C ARG A 92 -11.98 14.55 -7.41
N ALA A 93 -12.00 14.69 -6.09
CA ALA A 93 -12.68 15.79 -5.41
C ALA A 93 -12.04 17.15 -5.76
N LEU A 94 -10.71 17.22 -5.87
CA LEU A 94 -10.00 18.43 -6.28
C LEU A 94 -10.29 18.80 -7.75
N GLU A 95 -10.34 17.83 -8.67
CA GLU A 95 -10.67 18.01 -10.07
C GLU A 95 -12.06 18.68 -10.23
N VAL A 96 -13.04 18.26 -9.43
CA VAL A 96 -14.40 18.84 -9.43
C VAL A 96 -14.54 20.03 -8.46
N LYS A 97 -13.43 20.55 -7.93
CA LYS A 97 -13.37 21.70 -7.01
C LYS A 97 -14.17 21.52 -5.71
N ASN A 98 -14.32 20.29 -5.25
CA ASN A 98 -14.97 19.96 -3.98
C ASN A 98 -13.92 19.81 -2.86
N ASN A 99 -13.39 20.93 -2.37
CA ASN A 99 -12.37 20.95 -1.34
C ASN A 99 -12.84 20.32 -0.02
N ALA A 100 -14.11 20.48 0.34
CA ALA A 100 -14.67 19.89 1.56
C ALA A 100 -14.59 18.34 1.52
N ARG A 101 -14.95 17.73 0.37
CA ARG A 101 -14.82 16.28 0.19
C ARG A 101 -13.35 15.85 0.21
N ALA A 102 -12.46 16.56 -0.47
CA ALA A 102 -11.03 16.27 -0.47
C ALA A 102 -10.45 16.26 0.94
N GLN A 103 -10.82 17.25 1.74
CA GLN A 103 -10.40 17.38 3.13
C GLN A 103 -10.92 16.26 4.03
N ALA A 104 -12.22 15.93 3.92
CA ALA A 104 -12.80 14.81 4.67
C ALA A 104 -12.08 13.50 4.37
N THR A 105 -11.79 13.22 3.09
CA THR A 105 -11.06 12.03 2.66
C THR A 105 -9.64 11.98 3.23
N LEU A 106 -8.90 13.09 3.21
CA LEU A 106 -7.54 13.13 3.78
C LEU A 106 -7.52 13.00 5.30
N THR A 107 -8.56 13.49 5.98
CA THR A 107 -8.74 13.30 7.42
C THR A 107 -8.98 11.82 7.72
N GLU A 108 -9.87 11.18 6.97
CA GLU A 108 -10.14 9.74 7.07
C GLU A 108 -8.87 8.91 6.84
N LEU A 109 -8.06 9.24 5.85
CA LEU A 109 -6.79 8.58 5.55
C LEU A 109 -5.83 8.58 6.75
N LYS A 110 -5.76 9.68 7.50
CA LYS A 110 -4.93 9.77 8.70
C LYS A 110 -5.38 8.77 9.79
N PHE A 111 -6.68 8.69 10.05
CA PHE A 111 -7.22 7.75 11.03
C PHE A 111 -7.04 6.29 10.59
N LYS A 112 -7.29 5.98 9.33
CA LYS A 112 -7.09 4.62 8.77
C LYS A 112 -5.64 4.15 8.90
N ARG A 113 -4.66 5.05 8.76
CA ARG A 113 -3.25 4.69 8.98
C ARG A 113 -3.01 4.27 10.43
N GLN A 114 -3.46 5.07 11.40
CA GLN A 114 -3.28 4.76 12.82
C GLN A 114 -3.97 3.44 13.20
N GLU A 115 -5.15 3.21 12.64
CA GLU A 115 -5.88 1.97 12.83
C GLU A 115 -5.15 0.77 12.21
N ALA A 116 -4.57 0.89 11.01
CA ALA A 116 -3.79 -0.16 10.37
C ALA A 116 -2.53 -0.53 11.17
N GLU A 117 -1.83 0.46 11.73
CA GLU A 117 -0.68 0.25 12.61
C GLU A 117 -1.10 -0.56 13.86
N GLU A 118 -2.21 -0.18 14.49
CA GLU A 118 -2.73 -0.85 15.69
C GLU A 118 -3.23 -2.27 15.41
N ILE A 119 -3.99 -2.46 14.32
CA ILE A 119 -4.47 -3.78 13.88
C ILE A 119 -3.29 -4.72 13.59
N ASN A 120 -2.29 -4.23 12.85
CA ASN A 120 -1.12 -5.04 12.52
C ASN A 120 -0.35 -5.46 13.78
N ARG A 121 -0.16 -4.54 14.71
CA ARG A 121 0.50 -4.82 16.00
C ARG A 121 -0.26 -5.89 16.80
N LYS A 122 -1.58 -5.75 16.94
CA LYS A 122 -2.42 -6.73 17.65
C LYS A 122 -2.39 -8.10 16.96
N ARG A 123 -2.47 -8.11 15.64
CA ARG A 123 -2.39 -9.34 14.84
C ARG A 123 -1.08 -10.09 15.07
N ILE A 124 0.05 -9.39 15.03
CA ILE A 124 1.36 -10.00 15.25
C ILE A 124 1.42 -10.65 16.65
N ILE A 125 1.02 -9.91 17.68
CA ILE A 125 1.01 -10.41 19.07
C ILE A 125 0.12 -11.67 19.21
N ASP A 126 -1.07 -11.67 18.64
CA ASP A 126 -2.00 -12.81 18.69
C ASP A 126 -1.44 -14.03 17.98
N ILE A 127 -0.88 -13.86 16.77
CA ILE A 127 -0.29 -14.96 16.00
C ILE A 127 0.96 -15.51 16.69
N GLU A 128 1.82 -14.65 17.21
CA GLU A 128 3.00 -15.08 17.95
C GLU A 128 2.64 -15.83 19.25
N SER A 129 1.60 -15.37 19.95
CA SER A 129 1.07 -16.08 21.11
C SER A 129 0.59 -17.49 20.75
N LYS A 130 -0.22 -17.60 19.69
CA LYS A 130 -0.71 -18.88 19.18
C LYS A 130 0.43 -19.79 18.69
N ALA A 131 1.47 -19.23 18.07
CA ALA A 131 2.64 -19.98 17.64
C ALA A 131 3.41 -20.56 18.86
N ARG A 132 3.52 -19.79 19.93
CA ARG A 132 4.16 -20.24 21.19
C ARG A 132 3.33 -21.27 21.94
N GLU A 133 1.99 -21.13 21.97
CA GLU A 133 1.09 -22.05 22.64
C GLU A 133 0.99 -23.42 21.93
N LYS A 134 0.90 -23.41 20.59
CA LYS A 134 0.75 -24.65 19.79
C LYS A 134 1.99 -25.52 19.79
N ASN A 135 3.13 -24.91 19.91
CA ASN A 135 4.40 -25.62 19.90
C ASN A 135 5.25 -25.10 21.04
N GLU A 136 5.75 -25.97 21.87
CA GLU A 136 6.97 -25.76 22.65
C GLU A 136 8.12 -25.36 21.69
N LEU A 137 7.78 -24.96 20.49
CA LEU A 137 8.66 -24.54 19.43
C LEU A 137 9.42 -23.30 19.87
N LYS A 138 10.69 -23.42 19.72
CA LYS A 138 11.70 -22.37 19.69
C LYS A 138 11.43 -21.35 18.58
N TYR A 139 10.23 -20.70 18.60
CA TYR A 139 9.81 -19.70 17.60
C TYR A 139 10.85 -18.59 17.49
N GLY A 140 11.42 -18.16 18.62
CA GLY A 140 12.50 -17.18 18.62
C GLY A 140 13.77 -17.72 17.94
N GLU A 141 14.17 -18.94 18.24
CA GLU A 141 15.34 -19.60 17.62
C GLU A 141 15.14 -19.79 16.12
N PHE A 142 13.90 -20.07 15.69
CA PHE A 142 13.57 -20.17 14.26
C PHE A 142 13.68 -18.82 13.54
N LEU A 143 13.19 -17.72 14.14
CA LEU A 143 13.32 -16.39 13.56
C LEU A 143 14.77 -15.91 13.49
N GLU A 144 15.61 -16.36 14.42
CA GLU A 144 17.04 -16.08 14.48
C GLU A 144 17.87 -17.07 13.63
N SER A 145 17.26 -18.14 13.13
CA SER A 145 17.94 -19.11 12.29
C SER A 145 18.28 -18.50 10.92
N GLU A 146 19.44 -18.88 10.36
CA GLU A 146 19.85 -18.48 9.01
C GLU A 146 19.03 -19.17 7.88
N GLU A 147 18.03 -19.98 8.25
CA GLU A 147 17.21 -20.74 7.29
C GLU A 147 16.27 -19.85 6.46
N ILE A 148 15.93 -18.64 6.97
CA ILE A 148 15.14 -17.65 6.25
C ILE A 148 15.93 -16.35 6.15
N ASP A 149 16.45 -16.07 4.98
CA ASP A 149 17.00 -14.74 4.70
C ASP A 149 15.87 -13.75 4.39
N GLN A 150 15.53 -12.92 5.37
CA GLN A 150 14.51 -11.89 5.21
C GLN A 150 14.86 -10.88 4.10
N ASN A 151 16.15 -10.72 3.75
CA ASN A 151 16.57 -9.84 2.64
C ASN A 151 16.17 -10.41 1.28
N GLU A 152 16.00 -11.74 1.17
CA GLU A 152 15.44 -12.36 -0.04
C GLU A 152 13.94 -12.08 -0.18
N LEU A 153 13.23 -11.88 0.92
CA LEU A 153 11.77 -11.65 0.91
C LEU A 153 11.40 -10.21 0.59
N VAL A 154 12.23 -9.27 1.02
CA VAL A 154 12.04 -7.83 0.78
C VAL A 154 13.38 -7.11 0.77
N LYS A 155 13.60 -6.19 -0.18
CA LYS A 155 14.78 -5.32 -0.20
C LYS A 155 14.74 -4.36 0.99
N GLN A 156 15.58 -4.61 2.01
CA GLN A 156 15.56 -3.85 3.27
C GLN A 156 15.83 -2.35 3.07
N GLU A 157 16.70 -1.98 2.14
CA GLU A 157 16.97 -0.59 1.78
C GLU A 157 15.73 0.15 1.27
N VAL A 158 14.91 -0.52 0.45
CA VAL A 158 13.65 0.01 -0.08
C VAL A 158 12.59 0.10 1.01
N ALA A 159 12.44 -0.97 1.81
CA ALA A 159 11.46 -1.05 2.88
C ALA A 159 11.73 -0.07 4.05
N SER A 160 12.98 0.37 4.21
CA SER A 160 13.37 1.29 5.28
C SER A 160 13.33 2.77 4.87
N LYS A 161 13.03 3.06 3.60
CA LYS A 161 12.96 4.43 3.09
C LYS A 161 11.75 5.18 3.64
N TYR A 162 10.60 4.49 3.77
CA TYR A 162 9.40 5.06 4.33
C TYR A 162 9.04 4.37 5.67
N ARG A 163 8.22 5.08 6.48
CA ARG A 163 7.62 4.48 7.67
C ARG A 163 6.54 3.48 7.25
N GLU A 164 6.28 2.53 8.12
CA GLU A 164 5.18 1.58 7.97
C GLU A 164 3.85 2.30 7.73
N PHE A 165 3.03 1.76 6.84
CA PHE A 165 1.70 2.29 6.52
C PHE A 165 1.69 3.79 6.17
N TYR A 166 2.73 4.28 5.49
CA TYR A 166 2.86 5.68 5.12
C TYR A 166 3.00 5.88 3.61
N ASN A 167 2.19 6.80 3.07
CA ASN A 167 2.29 7.26 1.69
C ASN A 167 2.43 8.80 1.67
N PRO A 168 3.56 9.33 1.21
CA PRO A 168 3.83 10.77 1.20
C PRO A 168 2.81 11.61 0.45
N MET A 169 2.16 11.05 -0.59
CA MET A 169 1.16 11.75 -1.39
C MET A 169 0.01 12.30 -0.55
N GLY A 170 -0.44 11.53 0.47
CA GLY A 170 -1.51 11.98 1.36
C GLY A 170 -1.14 13.24 2.14
N ASP A 171 0.06 13.31 2.68
CA ASP A 171 0.53 14.49 3.42
C ASP A 171 0.80 15.67 2.47
N TYR A 172 1.30 15.42 1.26
CA TYR A 172 1.47 16.48 0.28
C TYR A 172 0.13 17.12 -0.13
N LEU A 173 -0.89 16.32 -0.39
CA LEU A 173 -2.23 16.83 -0.70
C LEU A 173 -2.84 17.63 0.46
N ARG A 174 -2.49 17.32 1.72
CA ARG A 174 -2.86 18.15 2.88
C ARG A 174 -2.19 19.52 2.82
N LEU A 175 -0.90 19.60 2.49
CA LEU A 175 -0.22 20.89 2.33
C LEU A 175 -0.88 21.74 1.24
N VAL A 176 -1.15 21.13 0.08
CA VAL A 176 -1.82 21.80 -1.05
C VAL A 176 -3.18 22.36 -0.64
N LEU A 177 -4.00 21.57 0.09
CA LEU A 177 -5.31 22.02 0.55
C LEU A 177 -5.22 23.12 1.60
N THR A 178 -4.29 23.04 2.55
CA THR A 178 -4.07 24.07 3.58
C THR A 178 -3.73 25.39 2.94
N ASN A 179 -2.85 25.41 1.93
CA ASN A 179 -2.46 26.61 1.20
C ASN A 179 -3.60 27.23 0.38
N ARG A 180 -4.62 26.46 0.05
CA ARG A 180 -5.80 26.93 -0.71
C ARG A 180 -6.97 27.34 0.17
N GLY A 181 -6.75 27.57 1.46
CA GLY A 181 -7.78 28.01 2.41
C GLY A 181 -8.73 26.92 2.86
N GLY A 182 -8.31 25.65 2.76
CA GLY A 182 -8.94 24.53 3.44
C GLY A 182 -8.77 24.66 4.96
N GLU A 183 -9.45 23.78 5.72
CA GLU A 183 -9.22 23.69 7.17
C GLU A 183 -7.73 23.44 7.43
N GLN A 184 -7.23 24.06 8.49
CA GLN A 184 -5.83 24.01 8.84
C GLN A 184 -5.44 22.60 9.34
N PHE A 185 -4.95 21.78 8.41
CA PHE A 185 -4.05 20.71 8.83
C PHE A 185 -2.83 21.38 9.46
N ASP A 186 -2.25 20.75 10.47
CA ASP A 186 -0.98 21.23 11.04
C ASP A 186 0.10 21.19 9.94
N PHE A 187 0.31 22.35 9.31
CA PHE A 187 1.25 22.52 8.21
C PHE A 187 2.67 22.16 8.64
N GLY A 188 3.07 22.57 9.84
CA GLY A 188 4.40 22.31 10.38
C GLY A 188 4.69 20.83 10.51
N THR A 189 3.83 20.10 11.21
CA THR A 189 3.98 18.66 11.41
C THR A 189 3.87 17.89 10.10
N THR A 190 2.96 18.28 9.21
CA THR A 190 2.79 17.62 7.89
C THR A 190 4.04 17.82 7.03
N LYS A 191 4.58 19.03 6.98
CA LYS A 191 5.82 19.33 6.27
C LYS A 191 7.00 18.56 6.85
N GLU A 192 7.16 18.54 8.17
CA GLU A 192 8.24 17.81 8.84
C GLU A 192 8.20 16.31 8.48
N ASN A 193 7.01 15.70 8.48
CA ASN A 193 6.84 14.31 8.07
C ASN A 193 7.28 14.07 6.62
N LEU A 194 6.89 14.96 5.71
CA LEU A 194 7.29 14.89 4.30
C LEU A 194 8.80 15.08 4.16
N THR A 195 9.37 16.12 4.75
CA THR A 195 10.81 16.41 4.69
C THR A 195 11.64 15.22 5.17
N ARG A 196 11.23 14.60 6.27
CA ARG A 196 11.89 13.40 6.81
C ARG A 196 11.86 12.22 5.84
N THR A 197 10.82 12.12 5.03
CA THR A 197 10.57 10.97 4.13
C THR A 197 11.16 11.17 2.74
N ILE A 198 10.97 12.36 2.15
CA ILE A 198 11.37 12.66 0.76
C ILE A 198 12.70 13.44 0.70
N GLY A 199 13.12 14.02 1.80
CA GLY A 199 14.33 14.84 1.92
C GLY A 199 14.04 16.34 1.83
N GLU A 200 14.94 17.13 2.42
CA GLU A 200 14.81 18.60 2.52
C GLU A 200 14.90 19.34 1.17
N LYS A 201 15.48 18.69 0.15
CA LYS A 201 15.77 19.30 -1.15
C LYS A 201 14.65 19.20 -2.16
N ALA A 202 13.47 18.69 -1.78
CA ALA A 202 12.33 18.63 -2.70
C ALA A 202 11.82 20.03 -3.04
N THR A 203 12.01 20.46 -4.29
CA THR A 203 11.69 21.84 -4.71
C THR A 203 10.20 22.15 -4.64
N PHE A 204 9.35 21.13 -4.73
CA PHE A 204 7.91 21.32 -4.58
C PHE A 204 7.50 21.64 -3.13
N LEU A 205 8.25 21.19 -2.11
CA LEU A 205 7.99 21.58 -0.70
C LEU A 205 8.34 23.04 -0.46
N GLU A 206 9.47 23.51 -0.99
CA GLU A 206 9.84 24.93 -0.93
C GLU A 206 8.80 25.83 -1.64
N HIS A 207 8.21 25.31 -2.71
CA HIS A 207 7.17 26.03 -3.42
C HIS A 207 5.90 26.20 -2.57
N GLU A 208 5.45 25.15 -1.89
CA GLU A 208 4.30 25.20 -0.98
C GLU A 208 4.52 26.21 0.18
N GLU A 209 5.72 26.32 0.71
CA GLU A 209 6.05 27.34 1.72
C GLU A 209 5.89 28.77 1.20
N LYS A 210 6.31 29.01 -0.03
CA LYS A 210 6.24 30.34 -0.64
C LYS A 210 4.80 30.76 -0.97
N ILE A 211 3.94 29.82 -1.39
CA ILE A 211 2.52 30.08 -1.71
C ILE A 211 1.74 30.50 -0.47
N SER A 212 2.03 29.93 0.71
CA SER A 212 1.30 30.24 1.95
C SER A 212 1.39 31.70 2.38
N SER A 213 2.27 32.48 1.77
CA SER A 213 2.62 33.81 2.22
C SER A 213 2.02 34.97 1.45
N THR A 214 1.15 34.85 0.45
CA THR A 214 0.44 36.02 -0.15
C THR A 214 0.21 36.01 -1.68
N ASP A 215 0.54 34.95 -2.41
CA ASP A 215 0.50 35.04 -3.86
C ASP A 215 -0.90 34.76 -4.45
N SER A 216 -1.49 35.77 -5.09
CA SER A 216 -2.69 35.65 -5.91
C SER A 216 -2.46 34.93 -7.25
N ASN A 217 -1.29 34.34 -7.46
CA ASN A 217 -0.92 33.67 -8.70
C ASN A 217 -1.61 32.33 -8.82
N SER A 218 -2.13 32.03 -10.01
CA SER A 218 -2.69 30.71 -10.31
C SER A 218 -1.59 29.66 -10.36
N THR A 219 -1.73 28.61 -9.55
CA THR A 219 -0.82 27.46 -9.53
C THR A 219 -1.46 26.25 -10.18
N THR A 220 -0.75 25.61 -11.08
CA THR A 220 -1.15 24.33 -11.67
C THR A 220 -0.31 23.22 -11.11
N TYR A 221 -0.96 22.20 -10.54
CA TYR A 221 -0.32 20.98 -10.03
C TYR A 221 -0.42 19.89 -11.10
N VAL A 222 0.70 19.29 -11.42
CA VAL A 222 0.78 18.17 -12.37
C VAL A 222 1.31 16.96 -11.64
N PHE A 223 0.45 15.96 -11.46
CA PHE A 223 0.82 14.65 -10.93
C PHE A 223 0.95 13.66 -12.08
N MET A 224 2.08 12.97 -12.16
CA MET A 224 2.34 11.94 -13.14
C MET A 224 2.44 10.60 -12.43
N GLU A 225 1.61 9.66 -12.84
CA GLU A 225 1.61 8.29 -12.39
C GLU A 225 2.31 7.43 -13.45
N THR A 226 3.27 6.60 -13.02
CA THR A 226 4.07 5.78 -13.94
C THR A 226 4.58 4.52 -13.24
N GLY A 227 4.84 3.46 -14.02
CA GLY A 227 5.31 2.17 -13.52
C GLY A 227 4.22 1.36 -12.83
N SER A 228 4.63 0.28 -12.21
CA SER A 228 3.75 -0.66 -11.50
C SER A 228 4.34 -1.01 -10.14
N ALA A 229 3.49 -1.13 -9.13
CA ALA A 229 3.90 -1.54 -7.78
C ALA A 229 4.46 -2.97 -7.76
N PRO A 230 5.30 -3.32 -6.77
CA PRO A 230 5.76 -4.70 -6.58
C PRO A 230 4.59 -5.63 -6.30
N TYR A 231 4.74 -6.88 -6.67
CA TYR A 231 3.74 -7.90 -6.42
C TYR A 231 4.32 -9.07 -5.61
N ARG A 232 3.44 -9.84 -4.99
CA ARG A 232 3.83 -10.98 -4.16
C ARG A 232 3.94 -12.24 -5.00
N ILE A 233 5.02 -13.00 -4.76
CA ILE A 233 5.22 -14.34 -5.27
C ILE A 233 5.45 -15.30 -4.10
N GLU A 234 5.25 -16.59 -4.31
CA GLU A 234 5.57 -17.62 -3.35
C GLU A 234 7.06 -17.96 -3.37
N LYS A 235 7.74 -17.84 -2.22
CA LYS A 235 9.10 -18.35 -2.00
C LYS A 235 9.02 -19.63 -1.20
N LYS A 236 9.56 -20.72 -1.74
CA LYS A 236 9.55 -22.05 -1.10
C LYS A 236 10.87 -22.32 -0.40
N TYR A 237 10.78 -22.81 0.84
CA TYR A 237 11.87 -23.22 1.67
C TYR A 237 11.74 -24.70 2.02
N ARG A 238 12.86 -25.32 2.40
CA ARG A 238 12.89 -26.66 3.00
C ARG A 238 13.53 -26.51 4.35
N ILE A 239 12.73 -26.62 5.41
CA ILE A 239 13.18 -26.39 6.77
C ILE A 239 13.46 -27.72 7.44
N PRO A 240 14.67 -27.91 8.08
CA PRO A 240 14.98 -29.11 8.81
C PRO A 240 13.98 -29.38 9.93
N LEU A 241 13.42 -30.57 9.97
CA LEU A 241 12.44 -30.95 10.99
C LEU A 241 13.05 -30.94 12.40
N THR A 242 14.37 -31.05 12.52
CA THR A 242 15.12 -30.94 13.78
C THR A 242 15.00 -29.57 14.47
N LEU A 243 14.61 -28.54 13.75
CA LEU A 243 14.28 -27.24 14.34
C LEU A 243 12.95 -27.26 15.12
N PHE A 244 12.11 -28.24 14.87
CA PHE A 244 10.78 -28.36 15.48
C PHE A 244 10.65 -29.48 16.48
N TYR A 245 11.60 -30.42 16.51
CA TYR A 245 11.57 -31.59 17.39
C TYR A 245 12.91 -31.81 18.08
N ASP A 246 12.87 -32.04 19.38
CA ASP A 246 14.02 -32.55 20.11
C ASP A 246 14.12 -34.06 19.87
N GLY A 247 15.10 -34.49 19.09
CA GLY A 247 15.36 -35.91 18.80
C GLY A 247 15.16 -36.29 17.33
N THR A 248 15.08 -37.62 17.07
CA THR A 248 14.87 -38.11 15.69
C THR A 248 13.42 -37.89 15.26
N PRO A 249 13.16 -37.16 14.15
CA PRO A 249 11.82 -36.93 13.69
C PRO A 249 11.05 -38.23 13.38
N PRO A 250 9.73 -38.28 13.65
CA PRO A 250 8.93 -39.45 13.31
C PRO A 250 8.99 -39.78 11.83
N GLY A 251 9.16 -41.03 11.48
CA GLY A 251 9.07 -41.48 10.06
C GLY A 251 10.27 -41.14 9.17
N GLY A 252 11.39 -40.63 9.71
CA GLY A 252 12.59 -40.33 8.94
C GLY A 252 12.49 -39.12 7.99
N VAL A 253 11.47 -38.29 8.14
CA VAL A 253 11.34 -37.03 7.40
C VAL A 253 12.37 -36.04 7.92
N LEU A 254 13.26 -35.59 7.05
CA LEU A 254 14.33 -34.66 7.41
C LEU A 254 13.96 -33.18 7.22
N TYR A 255 13.02 -32.89 6.34
CA TYR A 255 12.64 -31.53 5.97
C TYR A 255 11.14 -31.41 5.79
N VAL A 256 10.59 -30.26 6.16
CA VAL A 256 9.20 -29.87 5.82
C VAL A 256 9.19 -28.76 4.77
N PRO A 257 8.24 -28.81 3.81
CA PRO A 257 8.04 -27.70 2.89
C PRO A 257 7.45 -26.52 3.66
N PHE A 258 8.01 -25.35 3.40
CA PHE A 258 7.59 -24.09 4.01
C PHE A 258 7.54 -23.00 2.97
N SER A 259 6.50 -22.18 2.96
CA SER A 259 6.31 -21.16 1.97
C SER A 259 6.07 -19.79 2.62
N LEU A 260 6.74 -18.77 2.09
CA LEU A 260 6.56 -17.38 2.49
C LEU A 260 6.28 -16.50 1.27
N PRO A 261 5.54 -15.41 1.43
CA PRO A 261 5.46 -14.41 0.41
C PRO A 261 6.81 -13.69 0.24
N GLN A 262 7.15 -13.39 -1.00
CA GLN A 262 8.31 -12.58 -1.39
C GLN A 262 7.83 -11.44 -2.28
N LEU A 263 8.39 -10.23 -2.13
CA LEU A 263 8.13 -9.14 -3.05
C LEU A 263 8.99 -9.27 -4.32
N ASN A 264 8.34 -9.21 -5.47
CA ASN A 264 8.98 -9.10 -6.76
C ASN A 264 8.80 -7.68 -7.29
N TYR A 265 9.91 -6.98 -7.50
CA TYR A 265 9.96 -5.60 -7.96
C TYR A 265 9.91 -5.53 -9.47
N ARG A 266 9.33 -4.45 -9.99
CA ARG A 266 9.25 -4.18 -11.42
C ARG A 266 10.10 -2.97 -11.73
N ASP A 267 11.07 -3.13 -12.65
CA ASP A 267 11.92 -2.04 -13.14
C ASP A 267 11.36 -1.53 -14.47
N ASP A 268 10.06 -1.19 -14.49
CA ASP A 268 9.30 -0.88 -15.71
C ASP A 268 8.97 0.62 -15.87
N TYR A 269 9.64 1.49 -15.13
CA TYR A 269 9.44 2.92 -15.22
C TYR A 269 10.76 3.71 -15.34
N ASP A 270 10.70 4.84 -16.04
CA ASP A 270 11.77 5.84 -16.07
C ASP A 270 11.40 6.99 -15.13
N PRO A 271 12.18 7.26 -14.06
CA PRO A 271 11.91 8.35 -13.14
C PRO A 271 12.29 9.73 -13.68
N SER A 272 12.86 9.82 -14.87
CA SER A 272 13.42 11.05 -15.45
C SER A 272 12.45 11.76 -16.39
N PHE A 273 11.37 12.33 -15.85
CA PHE A 273 10.42 13.13 -16.64
C PHE A 273 10.74 14.61 -16.57
N THR A 274 10.45 15.32 -17.67
CA THR A 274 10.54 16.77 -17.76
C THR A 274 9.20 17.33 -18.24
N LEU A 275 8.62 18.22 -17.45
CA LEU A 275 7.42 18.98 -17.83
C LEU A 275 7.84 20.26 -18.57
N SER A 276 7.30 20.47 -19.77
CA SER A 276 7.54 21.67 -20.56
C SER A 276 6.23 22.38 -20.88
N ALA A 277 6.16 23.67 -20.61
CA ALA A 277 5.02 24.52 -20.91
C ALA A 277 5.52 25.90 -21.44
N GLY A 278 5.41 26.13 -22.74
CA GLY A 278 5.97 27.31 -23.40
C GLY A 278 7.49 27.36 -23.23
N SER A 279 8.00 28.42 -22.60
CA SER A 279 9.43 28.59 -22.30
C SER A 279 9.86 27.97 -20.97
N ILE A 280 8.94 27.43 -20.19
CA ILE A 280 9.22 26.79 -18.90
C ILE A 280 9.51 25.31 -19.12
N SER A 281 10.63 24.85 -18.59
CA SER A 281 10.97 23.42 -18.55
C SER A 281 11.45 23.08 -17.14
N LYS A 282 10.81 22.07 -16.50
CA LYS A 282 11.16 21.62 -15.16
C LYS A 282 11.26 20.11 -15.12
N LYS A 283 12.31 19.58 -14.49
CA LYS A 283 12.41 18.17 -14.18
C LYS A 283 11.39 17.84 -13.09
N MET A 284 10.64 16.76 -13.29
CA MET A 284 9.71 16.26 -12.27
C MET A 284 10.49 15.54 -11.17
N GLU A 285 9.97 15.62 -9.96
CA GLU A 285 10.55 14.99 -8.78
C GLU A 285 9.61 13.88 -8.29
N ILE A 286 10.19 12.83 -7.71
CA ILE A 286 9.42 11.72 -7.14
C ILE A 286 8.80 12.19 -5.82
N LEU A 287 7.48 12.24 -5.77
CA LEU A 287 6.72 12.51 -4.56
C LEU A 287 6.48 11.23 -3.75
N THR A 288 6.09 10.17 -4.43
CA THR A 288 5.81 8.87 -3.82
C THR A 288 6.44 7.76 -4.67
N ASP A 289 7.20 6.92 -3.99
CA ASP A 289 7.79 5.70 -4.52
C ASP A 289 6.97 4.51 -3.99
N MET A 290 6.17 3.89 -4.87
CA MET A 290 5.30 2.78 -4.49
C MET A 290 6.07 1.52 -4.09
N ASP A 291 7.28 1.31 -4.60
CA ASP A 291 8.14 0.23 -4.14
C ASP A 291 8.42 0.36 -2.64
N SER A 292 8.72 1.58 -2.20
CA SER A 292 8.97 1.88 -0.78
C SER A 292 7.70 1.79 0.08
N VAL A 293 6.55 2.24 -0.42
CA VAL A 293 5.26 2.13 0.30
C VAL A 293 4.88 0.68 0.54
N VAL A 294 4.91 -0.15 -0.52
CA VAL A 294 4.54 -1.56 -0.46
C VAL A 294 5.54 -2.36 0.37
N SER A 295 6.84 -2.09 0.21
CA SER A 295 7.90 -2.79 0.95
C SER A 295 7.86 -2.50 2.45
N ALA A 296 7.58 -1.25 2.85
CA ALA A 296 7.47 -0.89 4.25
C ALA A 296 6.27 -1.59 4.92
N GLU A 297 5.12 -1.64 4.27
CA GLU A 297 3.96 -2.39 4.74
C GLU A 297 4.25 -3.90 4.79
N PHE A 298 4.87 -4.45 3.75
CA PHE A 298 5.21 -5.87 3.68
C PHE A 298 6.14 -6.27 4.82
N LYS A 299 7.21 -5.50 5.04
CA LYS A 299 8.16 -5.71 6.15
C LYS A 299 7.47 -5.69 7.50
N ALA A 300 6.54 -4.74 7.72
CA ALA A 300 5.77 -4.65 8.96
C ALA A 300 4.87 -5.87 9.22
N LYS A 301 4.39 -6.52 8.16
CA LYS A 301 3.52 -7.70 8.24
C LYS A 301 4.30 -9.02 8.28
N LEU A 302 5.55 -9.02 7.86
CA LEU A 302 6.36 -10.23 7.66
C LEU A 302 6.48 -11.13 8.90
N PRO A 303 6.68 -10.62 10.13
CA PRO A 303 6.72 -11.47 11.32
C PRO A 303 5.44 -12.30 11.50
N GLY A 304 4.29 -11.69 11.28
CA GLY A 304 3.00 -12.38 11.33
C GLY A 304 2.82 -13.42 10.22
N GLU A 305 3.31 -13.16 9.01
CA GLU A 305 3.26 -14.14 7.91
C GLU A 305 4.17 -15.34 8.18
N ILE A 306 5.36 -15.13 8.74
CA ILE A 306 6.26 -16.20 9.15
C ILE A 306 5.61 -17.06 10.23
N ALA A 307 5.09 -16.43 11.29
CA ALA A 307 4.43 -17.15 12.38
C ALA A 307 3.20 -17.96 11.90
N LYS A 308 2.39 -17.38 11.01
CA LYS A 308 1.25 -18.06 10.41
C LYS A 308 1.68 -19.29 9.60
N SER A 309 2.67 -19.15 8.75
CA SER A 309 3.19 -20.27 7.95
C SER A 309 3.73 -21.39 8.82
N LEU A 310 4.39 -21.06 9.94
CA LEU A 310 4.85 -22.06 10.92
C LEU A 310 3.68 -22.82 11.53
N ILE A 311 2.63 -22.14 11.99
CA ILE A 311 1.43 -22.76 12.57
C ILE A 311 0.75 -23.72 11.58
N GLN A 312 0.79 -23.42 10.30
CA GLN A 312 0.17 -24.24 9.25
C GLN A 312 1.03 -25.44 8.85
N THR A 313 2.34 -25.39 9.08
CA THR A 313 3.29 -26.42 8.65
C THR A 313 3.47 -27.52 9.69
N VAL A 314 3.25 -27.23 10.96
CA VAL A 314 3.42 -28.12 12.13
C VAL A 314 2.05 -28.47 12.74
#